data_08a8a005b489995b1f4a5561a9a35232
#
_entry.id   08a8a005b489995b1f4a5561a9a35232
#
_cell.length_a   1.000
_cell.length_b   1.000
_cell.length_c   1.000
_cell.angle_alpha   90.00
_cell.angle_beta   90.00
_cell.angle_gamma   90.00
#
_symmetry.space_group_name_H-M   'P 1'
#
loop_
_entity.id
_entity.type
_entity.pdbx_description
1 polymer ?
#
loop_
_entity_poly.entity_id
_entity_poly.type
_entity_poly.pdbx_seq_one_letter_code
_entity_poly.pdbx_strand_id
1 'polypeptide(L)'
;MSILVIGSVNVDTTYNLENFPKPGETISSISKSRSVGGKGANQAIACQKLGGDVKFLACVGNDVDADFIFKNMKEYGVDTTNIIKKDVDTGTALINVDKTGQNEIVLDHGANYAITIQDIDDNIELLDECDILILQMEIPQEVNEYAIKKAKEKGVFVILNPAPSEFEVENILDKVDLFVPNENEILRYSTKKNLKEAADELLDKNVGSVIITLGENGSDYFSKKEHITQDAIKAKVVDTTSAGDCYIGAMAVMLDQQKSKLRNSRFRFLIKIG
;
A
#
# COMPACT_ATOMS: atom_id res chain seq x y z
N MET A 1 -6.26 19.11 -5.22
CA MET A 1 -5.12 18.20 -5.35
C MET A 1 -5.62 16.83 -5.02
N SER A 2 -5.29 15.84 -5.81
CA SER A 2 -5.88 14.52 -5.66
C SER A 2 -4.82 13.44 -5.58
N ILE A 3 -5.16 12.35 -4.91
CA ILE A 3 -4.34 11.16 -4.73
C ILE A 3 -4.94 10.05 -5.58
N LEU A 4 -4.14 9.42 -6.43
CA LEU A 4 -4.51 8.19 -7.11
C LEU A 4 -3.85 7.01 -6.41
N VAL A 5 -4.64 6.03 -6.02
CA VAL A 5 -4.14 4.72 -5.59
C VAL A 5 -4.42 3.72 -6.70
N ILE A 6 -3.38 3.05 -7.21
CA ILE A 6 -3.52 1.90 -8.11
C ILE A 6 -3.03 0.69 -7.33
N GLY A 7 -3.86 -0.35 -7.19
CA GLY A 7 -3.44 -1.50 -6.38
C GLY A 7 -4.54 -2.52 -6.12
N SER A 8 -4.25 -3.40 -5.18
CA SER A 8 -5.06 -4.55 -4.83
C SER A 8 -6.29 -4.20 -3.99
N VAL A 9 -7.31 -5.04 -4.14
CA VAL A 9 -8.45 -5.12 -3.22
C VAL A 9 -8.86 -6.59 -3.04
N ASN A 10 -9.04 -7.01 -1.80
CA ASN A 10 -9.39 -8.38 -1.45
C ASN A 10 -10.60 -8.43 -0.54
N VAL A 11 -11.22 -9.60 -0.46
CA VAL A 11 -12.04 -9.97 0.69
C VAL A 11 -11.21 -10.82 1.63
N ASP A 12 -10.89 -10.26 2.80
CA ASP A 12 -10.19 -10.97 3.86
C ASP A 12 -11.21 -11.76 4.69
N THR A 13 -11.01 -13.06 4.80
CA THR A 13 -11.78 -13.94 5.67
C THR A 13 -10.89 -14.42 6.81
N THR A 14 -11.15 -13.93 8.02
CA THR A 14 -10.38 -14.28 9.22
C THR A 14 -11.11 -15.33 10.04
N TYR A 15 -10.43 -16.44 10.33
CA TYR A 15 -10.85 -17.45 11.29
C TYR A 15 -9.98 -17.36 12.54
N ASN A 16 -10.62 -17.14 13.69
CA ASN A 16 -9.94 -17.26 14.98
C ASN A 16 -10.02 -18.72 15.45
N LEU A 17 -8.88 -19.29 15.80
CA LEU A 17 -8.69 -20.69 16.10
C LEU A 17 -8.10 -20.84 17.52
N GLU A 18 -8.36 -21.97 18.17
CA GLU A 18 -7.63 -22.32 19.39
C GLU A 18 -6.15 -22.62 19.09
N ASN A 19 -5.90 -23.41 18.03
CA ASN A 19 -4.57 -23.73 17.49
C ASN A 19 -4.72 -23.98 15.99
N PHE A 20 -3.63 -23.88 15.23
CA PHE A 20 -3.63 -24.28 13.81
C PHE A 20 -3.87 -25.79 13.67
N PRO A 21 -4.63 -26.23 12.65
CA PRO A 21 -4.83 -27.64 12.38
C PRO A 21 -3.53 -28.30 11.91
N LYS A 22 -3.29 -29.52 12.36
CA LYS A 22 -2.22 -30.37 11.80
C LYS A 22 -2.67 -30.99 10.48
N PRO A 23 -1.73 -31.41 9.62
CA PRO A 23 -2.11 -32.13 8.40
C PRO A 23 -3.06 -33.31 8.68
N GLY A 24 -4.22 -33.32 7.99
CA GLY A 24 -5.27 -34.33 8.17
C GLY A 24 -6.24 -34.07 9.33
N GLU A 25 -6.06 -32.98 10.09
CA GLU A 25 -6.94 -32.62 11.21
C GLU A 25 -8.10 -31.72 10.75
N THR A 26 -9.28 -31.95 11.32
CA THR A 26 -10.44 -31.07 11.18
C THR A 26 -10.72 -30.41 12.53
N ILE A 27 -10.71 -29.09 12.54
CA ILE A 27 -11.00 -28.29 13.74
C ILE A 27 -12.17 -27.34 13.52
N SER A 28 -12.75 -26.83 14.59
CA SER A 28 -13.76 -25.78 14.55
C SER A 28 -13.13 -24.45 14.88
N SER A 29 -13.54 -23.40 14.14
CA SER A 29 -13.14 -22.03 14.47
C SER A 29 -13.90 -21.52 15.70
N ILE A 30 -13.27 -20.62 16.45
CA ILE A 30 -13.90 -19.89 17.56
C ILE A 30 -14.84 -18.81 16.99
N SER A 31 -14.40 -18.12 15.96
CA SER A 31 -15.18 -17.08 15.27
C SER A 31 -14.71 -16.92 13.82
N LYS A 32 -15.57 -16.29 13.02
CA LYS A 32 -15.27 -15.90 11.64
C LYS A 32 -15.68 -14.47 11.42
N SER A 33 -14.85 -13.70 10.73
CA SER A 33 -15.17 -12.34 10.25
C SER A 33 -14.77 -12.17 8.79
N ARG A 34 -15.37 -11.17 8.15
CA ARG A 34 -14.98 -10.74 6.79
C ARG A 34 -14.76 -9.24 6.79
N SER A 35 -13.76 -8.79 6.07
CA SER A 35 -13.43 -7.38 5.87
C SER A 35 -12.90 -7.14 4.46
N VAL A 36 -12.93 -5.90 4.03
CA VAL A 36 -12.15 -5.49 2.86
C VAL A 36 -10.69 -5.44 3.26
N GLY A 37 -9.84 -6.02 2.43
CA GLY A 37 -8.40 -6.02 2.55
C GLY A 37 -7.74 -5.70 1.22
N GLY A 38 -6.45 -6.03 1.11
CA GLY A 38 -5.59 -5.61 0.02
C GLY A 38 -4.93 -4.26 0.30
N LYS A 39 -3.63 -4.16 0.04
CA LYS A 39 -2.84 -2.95 0.38
C LYS A 39 -3.36 -1.70 -0.34
N GLY A 40 -3.75 -1.83 -1.60
CA GLY A 40 -4.34 -0.72 -2.36
C GLY A 40 -5.62 -0.18 -1.70
N ALA A 41 -6.56 -1.07 -1.36
CA ALA A 41 -7.80 -0.68 -0.70
C ALA A 41 -7.55 -0.07 0.69
N ASN A 42 -6.65 -0.67 1.49
CA ASN A 42 -6.30 -0.16 2.81
C ASN A 42 -5.73 1.26 2.75
N GLN A 43 -4.84 1.52 1.80
CA GLN A 43 -4.22 2.84 1.60
C GLN A 43 -5.24 3.86 1.06
N ALA A 44 -6.13 3.46 0.15
CA ALA A 44 -7.22 4.32 -0.33
C ALA A 44 -8.20 4.68 0.79
N ILE A 45 -8.60 3.69 1.62
CA ILE A 45 -9.45 3.91 2.79
C ILE A 45 -8.77 4.85 3.80
N ALA A 46 -7.47 4.67 4.05
CA ALA A 46 -6.71 5.54 4.94
C ALA A 46 -6.68 6.99 4.43
N CYS A 47 -6.40 7.19 3.15
CA CYS A 47 -6.44 8.51 2.52
C CYS A 47 -7.82 9.16 2.69
N GLN A 48 -8.89 8.43 2.37
CA GLN A 48 -10.26 8.93 2.45
C GLN A 48 -10.66 9.31 3.87
N LYS A 49 -10.37 8.45 4.86
CA LYS A 49 -10.68 8.71 6.29
C LYS A 49 -9.97 9.93 6.85
N LEU A 50 -8.82 10.29 6.29
CA LEU A 50 -8.03 11.46 6.68
C LEU A 50 -8.37 12.72 5.87
N GLY A 51 -9.44 12.65 5.06
CA GLY A 51 -9.95 13.79 4.29
C GLY A 51 -9.15 14.09 3.01
N GLY A 52 -8.43 13.11 2.49
CA GLY A 52 -7.80 13.20 1.16
C GLY A 52 -8.84 13.09 0.04
N ASP A 53 -8.59 13.77 -1.06
CA ASP A 53 -9.32 13.58 -2.32
C ASP A 53 -8.67 12.39 -3.05
N VAL A 54 -9.25 11.19 -2.89
CA VAL A 54 -8.66 9.95 -3.37
C VAL A 54 -9.49 9.30 -4.48
N LYS A 55 -8.80 8.90 -5.55
CA LYS A 55 -9.30 7.98 -6.58
C LYS A 55 -8.65 6.63 -6.41
N PHE A 56 -9.40 5.55 -6.66
CA PHE A 56 -8.91 4.18 -6.50
C PHE A 56 -9.15 3.38 -7.75
N LEU A 57 -8.07 2.99 -8.44
CA LEU A 57 -8.09 2.11 -9.61
C LEU A 57 -7.68 0.71 -9.17
N ALA A 58 -8.57 -0.25 -9.31
CA ALA A 58 -8.38 -1.64 -8.92
C ALA A 58 -9.23 -2.58 -9.79
N CYS A 59 -9.03 -3.88 -9.66
CA CYS A 59 -9.86 -4.88 -10.32
C CYS A 59 -10.53 -5.80 -9.31
N VAL A 60 -11.77 -6.16 -9.59
CA VAL A 60 -12.57 -7.18 -8.87
C VAL A 60 -13.19 -8.15 -9.87
N GLY A 61 -13.67 -9.28 -9.40
CA GLY A 61 -14.44 -10.22 -10.19
C GLY A 61 -15.87 -9.76 -10.48
N ASN A 62 -16.65 -10.62 -11.11
CA ASN A 62 -18.08 -10.42 -11.29
C ASN A 62 -18.85 -11.38 -10.38
N ASP A 63 -18.62 -11.27 -9.07
CA ASP A 63 -19.06 -12.20 -8.05
C ASP A 63 -19.61 -11.50 -6.79
N VAL A 64 -20.05 -12.28 -5.81
CA VAL A 64 -20.60 -11.78 -4.55
C VAL A 64 -19.54 -11.09 -3.67
N ASP A 65 -18.28 -11.40 -3.85
CA ASP A 65 -17.17 -10.79 -3.13
C ASP A 65 -16.89 -9.38 -3.66
N ALA A 66 -17.04 -9.15 -4.97
CA ALA A 66 -17.05 -7.82 -5.55
C ALA A 66 -18.18 -6.94 -4.96
N ASP A 67 -19.39 -7.49 -4.84
CA ASP A 67 -20.51 -6.75 -4.26
C ASP A 67 -20.25 -6.39 -2.78
N PHE A 68 -19.61 -7.29 -2.03
CA PHE A 68 -19.17 -7.03 -0.68
C PHE A 68 -18.15 -5.89 -0.62
N ILE A 69 -17.16 -5.88 -1.53
CA ILE A 69 -16.15 -4.81 -1.64
C ILE A 69 -16.82 -3.48 -1.95
N PHE A 70 -17.66 -3.39 -2.99
CA PHE A 70 -18.33 -2.15 -3.39
C PHE A 70 -19.15 -1.54 -2.24
N LYS A 71 -19.90 -2.39 -1.52
CA LYS A 71 -20.68 -1.95 -0.36
C LYS A 71 -19.80 -1.33 0.72
N ASN A 72 -18.74 -2.05 1.14
CA ASN A 72 -17.90 -1.60 2.25
C ASN A 72 -17.02 -0.40 1.86
N MET A 73 -16.45 -0.36 0.65
CA MET A 73 -15.69 0.80 0.17
C MET A 73 -16.54 2.07 0.18
N LYS A 74 -17.81 1.96 -0.25
CA LYS A 74 -18.75 3.06 -0.18
C LYS A 74 -19.07 3.49 1.25
N GLU A 75 -19.18 2.56 2.20
CA GLU A 75 -19.36 2.88 3.63
C GLU A 75 -18.16 3.64 4.20
N TYR A 76 -16.94 3.38 3.69
CA TYR A 76 -15.74 4.16 4.02
C TYR A 76 -15.62 5.48 3.26
N GLY A 77 -16.56 5.77 2.34
CA GLY A 77 -16.58 7.00 1.55
C GLY A 77 -15.63 6.99 0.34
N VAL A 78 -15.03 5.86 0.01
CA VAL A 78 -14.14 5.73 -1.15
C VAL A 78 -14.97 5.66 -2.43
N ASP A 79 -14.60 6.47 -3.44
CA ASP A 79 -15.19 6.41 -4.77
C ASP A 79 -14.78 5.09 -5.46
N THR A 80 -15.77 4.32 -5.87
CA THR A 80 -15.59 3.01 -6.51
C THR A 80 -15.78 3.04 -8.04
N THR A 81 -15.91 4.21 -8.62
CA THR A 81 -16.20 4.40 -10.06
C THR A 81 -15.12 3.78 -10.95
N ASN A 82 -13.86 3.80 -10.49
CA ASN A 82 -12.71 3.29 -11.22
C ASN A 82 -12.32 1.85 -10.81
N ILE A 83 -13.17 1.13 -10.08
CA ILE A 83 -12.97 -0.30 -9.84
C ILE A 83 -13.54 -1.09 -11.01
N ILE A 84 -12.66 -1.80 -11.72
CA ILE A 84 -12.95 -2.52 -12.96
C ILE A 84 -13.39 -3.94 -12.63
N LYS A 85 -14.51 -4.39 -13.25
CA LYS A 85 -14.92 -5.80 -13.17
C LYS A 85 -14.23 -6.63 -14.26
N LYS A 86 -13.68 -7.78 -13.87
CA LYS A 86 -13.01 -8.76 -14.73
C LYS A 86 -13.74 -10.09 -14.71
N ASP A 87 -13.53 -10.90 -15.74
CA ASP A 87 -14.14 -12.25 -15.87
C ASP A 87 -13.25 -13.31 -15.18
N VAL A 88 -12.94 -13.06 -13.91
CA VAL A 88 -12.21 -13.94 -12.99
C VAL A 88 -12.72 -13.66 -11.57
N ASP A 89 -12.39 -14.51 -10.61
CA ASP A 89 -12.81 -14.33 -9.23
C ASP A 89 -12.14 -13.12 -8.59
N THR A 90 -12.84 -12.47 -7.65
CA THR A 90 -12.28 -11.40 -6.81
C THR A 90 -11.14 -11.92 -5.94
N GLY A 91 -10.10 -11.13 -5.74
CA GLY A 91 -9.00 -11.47 -4.85
C GLY A 91 -9.46 -11.73 -3.43
N THR A 92 -8.91 -12.77 -2.79
CA THR A 92 -9.29 -13.16 -1.43
C THR A 92 -8.06 -13.49 -0.58
N ALA A 93 -8.15 -13.24 0.74
CA ALA A 93 -7.19 -13.71 1.72
C ALA A 93 -7.91 -14.56 2.77
N LEU A 94 -7.42 -15.79 2.95
CA LEU A 94 -7.81 -16.64 4.07
C LEU A 94 -6.79 -16.44 5.20
N ILE A 95 -7.25 -15.92 6.33
CA ILE A 95 -6.39 -15.57 7.46
C ILE A 95 -6.80 -16.43 8.65
N ASN A 96 -5.92 -17.30 9.08
CA ASN A 96 -6.08 -18.06 10.32
C ASN A 96 -5.29 -17.37 11.43
N VAL A 97 -5.91 -17.13 12.58
CA VAL A 97 -5.26 -16.51 13.74
C VAL A 97 -5.47 -17.43 14.94
N ASP A 98 -4.39 -17.86 15.58
CA ASP A 98 -4.46 -18.69 16.78
C ASP A 98 -4.59 -17.84 18.06
N LYS A 99 -4.82 -18.50 19.21
CA LYS A 99 -4.95 -17.85 20.51
C LYS A 99 -3.70 -17.09 20.98
N THR A 100 -2.54 -17.31 20.36
CA THR A 100 -1.31 -16.60 20.66
C THR A 100 -1.14 -15.33 19.80
N GLY A 101 -2.05 -15.11 18.82
CA GLY A 101 -1.99 -14.03 17.88
C GLY A 101 -1.08 -14.30 16.67
N GLN A 102 -0.57 -15.53 16.52
CA GLN A 102 0.12 -15.93 15.30
C GLN A 102 -0.87 -16.09 14.15
N ASN A 103 -0.47 -15.75 12.94
CA ASN A 103 -1.30 -15.88 11.77
C ASN A 103 -0.66 -16.75 10.69
N GLU A 104 -1.53 -17.37 9.89
CA GLU A 104 -1.22 -18.02 8.61
C GLU A 104 -2.14 -17.40 7.56
N ILE A 105 -1.57 -16.97 6.45
CA ILE A 105 -2.32 -16.29 5.39
C ILE A 105 -2.14 -17.05 4.09
N VAL A 106 -3.26 -17.36 3.44
CA VAL A 106 -3.29 -17.86 2.05
C VAL A 106 -3.94 -16.79 1.21
N LEU A 107 -3.19 -16.27 0.24
CA LEU A 107 -3.64 -15.21 -0.66
C LEU A 107 -3.97 -15.82 -2.02
N ASP A 108 -5.16 -15.51 -2.53
CA ASP A 108 -5.52 -15.68 -3.93
C ASP A 108 -5.63 -14.29 -4.56
N HIS A 109 -4.76 -14.02 -5.52
CA HIS A 109 -4.71 -12.71 -6.16
C HIS A 109 -5.95 -12.39 -7.02
N GLY A 110 -6.57 -13.42 -7.61
CA GLY A 110 -7.78 -13.25 -8.42
C GLY A 110 -7.68 -12.07 -9.39
N ALA A 111 -8.71 -11.24 -9.40
CA ALA A 111 -8.82 -10.08 -10.28
C ALA A 111 -7.69 -9.03 -10.11
N ASN A 112 -6.98 -9.00 -8.98
CA ASN A 112 -5.84 -8.11 -8.82
C ASN A 112 -4.74 -8.39 -9.86
N TYR A 113 -4.58 -9.66 -10.26
CA TYR A 113 -3.61 -10.03 -11.30
C TYR A 113 -4.19 -9.99 -12.72
N ALA A 114 -5.48 -9.66 -12.87
CA ALA A 114 -6.13 -9.45 -14.15
C ALA A 114 -6.13 -7.98 -14.60
N ILE A 115 -5.59 -7.06 -13.79
CA ILE A 115 -5.32 -5.68 -14.22
C ILE A 115 -4.24 -5.68 -15.29
N THR A 116 -4.37 -4.83 -16.31
CA THR A 116 -3.49 -4.79 -17.48
C THR A 116 -2.98 -3.38 -17.75
N ILE A 117 -1.95 -3.28 -18.59
CA ILE A 117 -1.47 -1.99 -19.13
C ILE A 117 -2.61 -1.24 -19.85
N GLN A 118 -3.48 -1.97 -20.56
CA GLN A 118 -4.62 -1.35 -21.25
C GLN A 118 -5.60 -0.71 -20.26
N ASP A 119 -5.81 -1.29 -19.07
CA ASP A 119 -6.65 -0.67 -18.04
C ASP A 119 -6.06 0.66 -17.53
N ILE A 120 -4.73 0.77 -17.49
CA ILE A 120 -4.07 2.04 -17.17
C ILE A 120 -4.29 3.07 -18.30
N ASP A 121 -4.15 2.66 -19.56
CA ASP A 121 -4.36 3.55 -20.71
C ASP A 121 -5.81 3.99 -20.83
N ASP A 122 -6.77 3.10 -20.58
CA ASP A 122 -8.21 3.41 -20.60
C ASP A 122 -8.64 4.36 -19.46
N ASN A 123 -7.80 4.51 -18.42
CA ASN A 123 -8.02 5.41 -17.28
C ASN A 123 -6.88 6.43 -17.13
N ILE A 124 -6.21 6.79 -18.23
CA ILE A 124 -5.01 7.62 -18.21
C ILE A 124 -5.26 9.05 -17.69
N GLU A 125 -6.51 9.53 -17.79
CA GLU A 125 -6.95 10.82 -17.27
C GLU A 125 -6.82 10.91 -15.74
N LEU A 126 -6.91 9.78 -15.02
CA LEU A 126 -6.70 9.77 -13.56
C LEU A 126 -5.28 10.25 -13.20
N LEU A 127 -4.28 9.95 -14.04
CA LEU A 127 -2.92 10.44 -13.87
C LEU A 127 -2.77 11.93 -14.25
N ASP A 128 -3.63 12.48 -15.10
CA ASP A 128 -3.65 13.91 -15.41
C ASP A 128 -4.27 14.74 -14.27
N GLU A 129 -5.16 14.13 -13.51
CA GLU A 129 -5.91 14.77 -12.44
C GLU A 129 -5.25 14.64 -11.06
N CYS A 130 -4.27 13.75 -10.90
CA CYS A 130 -3.63 13.51 -9.60
C CYS A 130 -2.27 14.18 -9.45
N ASP A 131 -1.94 14.55 -8.20
CA ASP A 131 -0.62 15.06 -7.82
C ASP A 131 0.28 13.96 -7.22
N ILE A 132 -0.34 12.91 -6.66
CA ILE A 132 0.34 11.79 -6.00
C ILE A 132 -0.23 10.48 -6.50
N LEU A 133 0.65 9.56 -6.90
CA LEU A 133 0.34 8.17 -7.19
C LEU A 133 0.91 7.27 -6.08
N ILE A 134 0.07 6.40 -5.53
CA ILE A 134 0.47 5.37 -4.55
C ILE A 134 0.34 4.00 -5.20
N LEU A 135 1.39 3.18 -5.06
CA LEU A 135 1.47 1.81 -5.59
C LEU A 135 2.01 0.84 -4.54
N GLN A 136 1.64 -0.43 -4.68
CA GLN A 136 2.13 -1.55 -3.86
C GLN A 136 2.47 -2.73 -4.81
N MET A 137 2.98 -3.85 -4.25
CA MET A 137 3.43 -4.99 -5.04
C MET A 137 2.42 -6.17 -5.02
N GLU A 138 1.12 -5.87 -5.04
CA GLU A 138 0.03 -6.89 -5.08
C GLU A 138 -0.73 -6.92 -6.41
N ILE A 139 -0.20 -6.26 -7.44
CA ILE A 139 -0.67 -6.32 -8.83
C ILE A 139 0.51 -6.66 -9.74
N PRO A 140 0.30 -7.05 -11.02
CA PRO A 140 1.40 -7.43 -11.91
C PRO A 140 2.49 -6.37 -12.00
N GLN A 141 3.74 -6.82 -11.95
CA GLN A 141 4.92 -5.94 -11.96
C GLN A 141 4.95 -5.00 -13.16
N GLU A 142 4.66 -5.53 -14.36
CA GLU A 142 4.67 -4.75 -15.59
C GLU A 142 3.64 -3.63 -15.61
N VAL A 143 2.51 -3.80 -14.88
CA VAL A 143 1.48 -2.76 -14.73
C VAL A 143 1.97 -1.66 -13.80
N ASN A 144 2.62 -2.04 -12.68
CA ASN A 144 3.25 -1.08 -11.77
C ASN A 144 4.33 -0.26 -12.49
N GLU A 145 5.24 -0.93 -13.22
CA GLU A 145 6.32 -0.27 -13.98
C GLU A 145 5.75 0.71 -15.02
N TYR A 146 4.70 0.31 -15.72
CA TYR A 146 4.03 1.15 -16.71
C TYR A 146 3.35 2.37 -16.08
N ALA A 147 2.58 2.16 -15.00
CA ALA A 147 1.90 3.24 -14.29
C ALA A 147 2.91 4.26 -13.71
N ILE A 148 4.01 3.81 -13.13
CA ILE A 148 5.10 4.67 -12.63
C ILE A 148 5.69 5.51 -13.77
N LYS A 149 6.00 4.87 -14.91
CA LYS A 149 6.53 5.58 -16.07
C LYS A 149 5.57 6.67 -16.55
N LYS A 150 4.28 6.35 -16.70
CA LYS A 150 3.25 7.30 -17.12
C LYS A 150 3.05 8.44 -16.12
N ALA A 151 3.08 8.15 -14.83
CA ALA A 151 3.02 9.15 -13.78
C ALA A 151 4.19 10.14 -13.88
N LYS A 152 5.41 9.65 -14.09
CA LYS A 152 6.59 10.51 -14.24
C LYS A 152 6.57 11.35 -15.51
N GLU A 153 6.05 10.83 -16.64
CA GLU A 153 5.83 11.60 -17.86
C GLU A 153 4.89 12.81 -17.62
N LYS A 154 3.96 12.69 -16.66
CA LYS A 154 2.98 13.73 -16.29
C LYS A 154 3.42 14.57 -15.07
N GLY A 155 4.59 14.31 -14.49
CA GLY A 155 5.10 15.05 -13.32
C GLY A 155 4.43 14.70 -12.00
N VAL A 156 3.74 13.58 -11.92
CA VAL A 156 3.08 13.05 -10.72
C VAL A 156 4.14 12.57 -9.72
N PHE A 157 3.92 12.81 -8.43
CA PHE A 157 4.77 12.33 -7.35
C PHE A 157 4.45 10.86 -7.03
N VAL A 158 5.43 9.99 -7.13
CA VAL A 158 5.25 8.54 -6.97
C VAL A 158 5.69 8.08 -5.60
N ILE A 159 4.75 7.47 -4.84
CA ILE A 159 4.98 6.75 -3.59
C ILE A 159 4.89 5.26 -3.89
N LEU A 160 5.95 4.51 -3.60
CA LEU A 160 5.97 3.06 -3.76
C LEU A 160 6.15 2.38 -2.41
N ASN A 161 5.17 1.56 -2.03
CA ASN A 161 5.27 0.61 -0.94
C ASN A 161 5.71 -0.74 -1.51
N PRO A 162 6.95 -1.20 -1.30
CA PRO A 162 7.47 -2.41 -1.92
C PRO A 162 7.03 -3.69 -1.17
N ALA A 163 5.76 -3.78 -0.86
CA ALA A 163 5.15 -4.86 -0.11
C ALA A 163 4.03 -5.56 -0.91
N PRO A 164 4.00 -6.91 -0.94
CA PRO A 164 5.05 -7.81 -0.50
C PRO A 164 6.32 -7.67 -1.35
N SER A 165 7.48 -7.88 -0.75
CA SER A 165 8.78 -7.66 -1.42
C SER A 165 9.18 -8.84 -2.32
N GLU A 166 8.33 -9.19 -3.28
CA GLU A 166 8.53 -10.34 -4.18
C GLU A 166 9.06 -9.94 -5.56
N PHE A 167 8.85 -8.68 -5.96
CA PHE A 167 9.21 -8.18 -7.28
C PHE A 167 10.57 -7.49 -7.31
N GLU A 168 11.18 -7.47 -8.50
CA GLU A 168 12.36 -6.68 -8.81
C GLU A 168 11.98 -5.21 -8.99
N VAL A 169 12.76 -4.29 -8.43
CA VAL A 169 12.45 -2.84 -8.48
C VAL A 169 13.50 -2.00 -9.19
N GLU A 170 14.63 -2.60 -9.55
CA GLU A 170 15.79 -1.91 -10.15
C GLU A 170 15.41 -1.00 -11.33
N ASN A 171 14.49 -1.44 -12.18
CA ASN A 171 14.09 -0.72 -13.40
C ASN A 171 13.24 0.52 -13.15
N ILE A 172 12.77 0.72 -11.91
CA ILE A 172 11.84 1.79 -11.55
C ILE A 172 12.33 2.69 -10.43
N LEU A 173 13.40 2.33 -9.73
CA LEU A 173 13.90 3.07 -8.56
C LEU A 173 14.16 4.55 -8.86
N ASP A 174 14.73 4.86 -10.01
CA ASP A 174 15.03 6.22 -10.47
C ASP A 174 13.79 7.08 -10.76
N LYS A 175 12.61 6.45 -10.76
CA LYS A 175 11.30 7.07 -11.01
C LYS A 175 10.43 7.16 -9.75
N VAL A 176 10.90 6.60 -8.63
CA VAL A 176 10.20 6.64 -7.34
C VAL A 176 10.66 7.85 -6.55
N ASP A 177 9.73 8.73 -6.20
CA ASP A 177 10.04 9.92 -5.40
C ASP A 177 10.13 9.58 -3.90
N LEU A 178 9.32 8.60 -3.45
CA LEU A 178 9.30 8.13 -2.07
C LEU A 178 9.10 6.63 -2.01
N PHE A 179 10.09 5.93 -1.50
CA PHE A 179 10.09 4.48 -1.30
C PHE A 179 9.83 4.18 0.18
N VAL A 180 8.80 3.38 0.48
CA VAL A 180 8.32 3.17 1.87
C VAL A 180 8.32 1.69 2.24
N PRO A 181 9.48 1.10 2.51
CA PRO A 181 9.62 -0.26 3.02
C PRO A 181 9.51 -0.33 4.54
N ASN A 182 9.32 -1.54 5.08
CA ASN A 182 9.68 -1.87 6.45
C ASN A 182 11.15 -2.35 6.55
N GLU A 183 11.59 -2.69 7.79
CA GLU A 183 12.96 -3.15 8.06
C GLU A 183 13.38 -4.37 7.24
N ASN A 184 12.48 -5.34 7.05
CA ASN A 184 12.77 -6.55 6.31
C ASN A 184 12.75 -6.31 4.79
N GLU A 185 11.80 -5.51 4.33
CA GLU A 185 11.63 -5.18 2.93
C GLU A 185 12.83 -4.42 2.37
N ILE A 186 13.33 -3.41 3.08
CA ILE A 186 14.49 -2.63 2.59
C ILE A 186 15.74 -3.50 2.44
N LEU A 187 15.96 -4.44 3.36
CA LEU A 187 17.11 -5.34 3.29
C LEU A 187 17.03 -6.32 2.11
N ARG A 188 15.84 -6.57 1.57
CA ARG A 188 15.64 -7.39 0.37
C ARG A 188 16.05 -6.67 -0.91
N TYR A 189 15.93 -5.34 -0.94
CA TYR A 189 16.27 -4.49 -2.09
C TYR A 189 17.68 -3.89 -2.02
N SER A 190 18.47 -4.32 -1.03
CA SER A 190 19.84 -3.86 -0.81
C SER A 190 20.80 -5.01 -0.60
N THR A 191 22.06 -4.78 -0.93
CA THR A 191 23.16 -5.70 -0.61
C THR A 191 23.68 -5.55 0.82
N LYS A 192 23.19 -4.53 1.52
CA LYS A 192 23.63 -4.14 2.88
C LYS A 192 22.82 -4.86 3.96
N LYS A 193 23.41 -4.92 5.16
CA LYS A 193 22.78 -5.51 6.34
C LYS A 193 22.31 -4.47 7.37
N ASN A 194 22.71 -3.23 7.20
CA ASN A 194 22.36 -2.11 8.05
C ASN A 194 21.33 -1.23 7.33
N LEU A 195 20.27 -0.81 8.03
CA LEU A 195 19.14 -0.07 7.45
C LEU A 195 19.58 1.26 6.82
N LYS A 196 20.49 1.98 7.48
CA LYS A 196 21.02 3.25 6.98
C LYS A 196 21.82 3.03 5.70
N GLU A 197 22.72 2.06 5.68
CA GLU A 197 23.51 1.74 4.49
C GLU A 197 22.64 1.23 3.33
N ALA A 198 21.55 0.51 3.65
CA ALA A 198 20.56 0.07 2.67
C ALA A 198 19.80 1.26 2.07
N ALA A 199 19.40 2.22 2.89
CA ALA A 199 18.78 3.45 2.42
C ALA A 199 19.75 4.28 1.56
N ASP A 200 21.00 4.42 1.97
CA ASP A 200 22.03 5.13 1.21
C ASP A 200 22.26 4.45 -0.17
N GLU A 201 22.28 3.11 -0.23
CA GLU A 201 22.39 2.35 -1.51
C GLU A 201 21.20 2.64 -2.44
N LEU A 202 19.96 2.70 -1.92
CA LEU A 202 18.78 3.03 -2.72
C LEU A 202 18.82 4.49 -3.22
N LEU A 203 19.28 5.42 -2.39
CA LEU A 203 19.48 6.82 -2.78
C LEU A 203 20.55 6.96 -3.87
N ASP A 204 21.59 6.13 -3.85
CA ASP A 204 22.61 6.06 -4.92
C ASP A 204 22.03 5.50 -6.23
N LYS A 205 21.00 4.65 -6.16
CA LYS A 205 20.22 4.18 -7.31
C LYS A 205 19.15 5.20 -7.77
N ASN A 206 19.22 6.45 -7.27
CA ASN A 206 18.38 7.60 -7.62
C ASN A 206 16.91 7.54 -7.15
N VAL A 207 16.58 6.76 -6.13
CA VAL A 207 15.33 6.95 -5.39
C VAL A 207 15.34 8.37 -4.81
N GLY A 208 14.23 9.08 -4.89
CA GLY A 208 14.12 10.45 -4.40
C GLY A 208 14.35 10.57 -2.89
N SER A 209 13.69 9.71 -2.12
CA SER A 209 13.81 9.56 -0.67
C SER A 209 13.28 8.20 -0.21
N VAL A 210 13.69 7.77 0.99
CA VAL A 210 13.29 6.50 1.60
C VAL A 210 12.71 6.78 2.98
N ILE A 211 11.59 6.16 3.32
CA ILE A 211 11.10 6.07 4.71
C ILE A 211 11.07 4.59 5.09
N ILE A 212 11.81 4.25 6.13
CA ILE A 212 11.78 2.90 6.72
C ILE A 212 10.81 2.92 7.91
N THR A 213 9.76 2.11 7.85
CA THR A 213 8.86 1.93 9.00
C THR A 213 9.46 0.91 9.97
N LEU A 214 9.51 1.24 11.27
CA LEU A 214 10.20 0.50 12.33
C LEU A 214 9.21 -0.03 13.39
N GLY A 215 7.93 -0.17 13.05
CA GLY A 215 6.88 -0.62 13.95
C GLY A 215 6.79 0.25 15.21
N GLU A 216 6.93 -0.36 16.38
CA GLU A 216 6.88 0.34 17.67
C GLU A 216 8.04 1.33 17.91
N ASN A 217 9.08 1.28 17.09
CA ASN A 217 10.24 2.18 17.16
C ASN A 217 10.06 3.43 16.26
N GLY A 218 8.95 3.52 15.50
CA GLY A 218 8.67 4.70 14.70
C GLY A 218 9.09 4.58 13.25
N SER A 219 9.82 5.55 12.73
CA SER A 219 10.27 5.55 11.33
C SER A 219 11.53 6.40 11.13
N ASP A 220 12.31 6.04 10.12
CA ASP A 220 13.49 6.76 9.68
C ASP A 220 13.30 7.27 8.25
N TYR A 221 13.48 8.57 8.05
CA TYR A 221 13.50 9.21 6.74
C TYR A 221 14.93 9.47 6.27
N PHE A 222 15.22 9.11 5.03
CA PHE A 222 16.50 9.32 4.37
C PHE A 222 16.33 10.04 3.05
N SER A 223 17.16 11.04 2.80
CA SER A 223 17.33 11.70 1.51
C SER A 223 18.80 12.03 1.28
N LYS A 224 19.19 12.45 0.08
CA LYS A 224 20.56 12.93 -0.20
C LYS A 224 20.99 14.14 0.67
N LYS A 225 20.05 14.77 1.40
CA LYS A 225 20.31 16.01 2.16
C LYS A 225 20.22 15.81 3.66
N GLU A 226 19.42 14.88 4.14
CA GLU A 226 19.12 14.74 5.56
C GLU A 226 18.66 13.33 5.92
N HIS A 227 18.91 12.97 7.19
CA HIS A 227 18.35 11.81 7.86
C HIS A 227 17.57 12.31 9.07
N ILE A 228 16.34 11.82 9.25
CA ILE A 228 15.46 12.20 10.35
C ILE A 228 14.86 10.94 10.94
N THR A 229 15.03 10.76 12.24
CA THR A 229 14.39 9.69 13.03
C THR A 229 13.16 10.26 13.72
N GLN A 230 12.05 9.55 13.65
CA GLN A 230 10.82 9.87 14.35
C GLN A 230 10.42 8.69 15.24
N ASP A 231 10.40 8.90 16.53
CA ASP A 231 9.91 7.90 17.50
C ASP A 231 8.39 7.67 17.33
N ALA A 232 7.95 6.44 17.57
CA ALA A 232 6.54 6.12 17.59
C ALA A 232 5.83 6.75 18.79
N ILE A 233 4.57 7.14 18.59
CA ILE A 233 3.69 7.50 19.69
C ILE A 233 3.27 6.22 20.40
N LYS A 234 3.49 6.15 21.73
CA LYS A 234 3.07 4.99 22.52
C LYS A 234 1.55 4.86 22.52
N ALA A 235 1.05 3.76 22.01
CA ALA A 235 -0.37 3.42 22.00
C ALA A 235 -0.58 2.01 22.55
N LYS A 236 -1.81 1.74 23.05
CA LYS A 236 -2.20 0.37 23.37
C LYS A 236 -2.55 -0.34 22.07
N VAL A 237 -1.65 -1.18 21.60
CA VAL A 237 -1.85 -1.97 20.38
C VAL A 237 -2.95 -3.01 20.62
N VAL A 238 -3.94 -3.05 19.71
CA VAL A 238 -5.00 -4.05 19.67
C VAL A 238 -4.80 -4.96 18.46
N ASP A 239 -4.47 -4.37 17.32
CA ASP A 239 -4.21 -5.05 16.05
C ASP A 239 -3.23 -4.19 15.24
N THR A 240 -2.24 -4.82 14.61
CA THR A 240 -1.25 -4.16 13.75
C THR A 240 -1.55 -4.30 12.27
N THR A 241 -2.63 -5.01 11.92
CA THR A 241 -3.05 -5.18 10.52
C THR A 241 -3.26 -3.82 9.87
N SER A 242 -2.73 -3.65 8.67
CA SER A 242 -2.81 -2.42 7.87
C SER A 242 -2.20 -1.16 8.53
N ALA A 243 -1.42 -1.29 9.61
CA ALA A 243 -0.77 -0.12 10.22
C ALA A 243 0.17 0.60 9.23
N GLY A 244 0.95 -0.15 8.45
CA GLY A 244 1.79 0.40 7.38
C GLY A 244 0.97 1.10 6.30
N ASP A 245 -0.16 0.52 5.89
CA ASP A 245 -1.06 1.12 4.89
C ASP A 245 -1.67 2.44 5.41
N CYS A 246 -2.08 2.45 6.68
CA CYS A 246 -2.56 3.67 7.35
C CYS A 246 -1.48 4.75 7.40
N TYR A 247 -0.23 4.39 7.70
CA TYR A 247 0.91 5.30 7.71
C TYR A 247 1.13 5.93 6.33
N ILE A 248 1.13 5.12 5.26
CA ILE A 248 1.32 5.58 3.88
C ILE A 248 0.17 6.51 3.45
N GLY A 249 -1.08 6.11 3.73
CA GLY A 249 -2.24 6.94 3.42
C GLY A 249 -2.22 8.29 4.14
N ALA A 250 -1.87 8.29 5.43
CA ALA A 250 -1.73 9.52 6.22
C ALA A 250 -0.64 10.43 5.65
N MET A 251 0.50 9.86 5.32
CA MET A 251 1.62 10.59 4.74
C MET A 251 1.26 11.20 3.38
N ALA A 252 0.59 10.45 2.51
CA ALA A 252 0.15 10.95 1.21
C ALA A 252 -0.81 12.15 1.35
N VAL A 253 -1.80 12.06 2.24
CA VAL A 253 -2.73 13.18 2.52
C VAL A 253 -1.99 14.40 3.04
N MET A 254 -1.02 14.22 3.94
CA MET A 254 -0.24 15.34 4.45
C MET A 254 0.65 15.98 3.40
N LEU A 255 1.27 15.19 2.52
CA LEU A 255 2.04 15.67 1.37
C LEU A 255 1.14 16.49 0.44
N ASP A 256 -0.05 16.01 0.15
CA ASP A 256 -1.03 16.67 -0.70
C ASP A 256 -1.47 18.01 -0.11
N GLN A 257 -1.85 18.04 1.16
CA GLN A 257 -2.24 19.28 1.86
C GLN A 257 -1.11 20.30 1.97
N GLN A 258 0.15 19.87 2.09
CA GLN A 258 1.30 20.78 2.14
C GLN A 258 1.66 21.34 0.77
N LYS A 259 1.57 20.54 -0.30
CA LYS A 259 1.72 21.08 -1.68
C LYS A 259 0.71 22.20 -1.94
N SER A 260 -0.51 22.09 -1.42
CA SER A 260 -1.52 23.15 -1.54
C SER A 260 -1.14 24.44 -0.80
N LYS A 261 -0.46 24.34 0.35
CA LYS A 261 0.02 25.47 1.15
C LYS A 261 1.41 25.99 0.70
N LEU A 262 2.22 25.13 0.06
CA LEU A 262 3.65 25.32 -0.22
C LEU A 262 4.00 25.52 -1.69
N ARG A 263 3.09 26.01 -2.53
CA ARG A 263 3.56 26.62 -3.79
C ARG A 263 4.67 27.67 -3.55
N ASN A 264 5.01 27.92 -2.27
CA ASN A 264 6.01 28.93 -1.87
C ASN A 264 7.03 28.55 -0.79
N SER A 265 7.15 27.34 -0.27
CA SER A 265 8.26 27.00 0.66
C SER A 265 8.47 25.49 0.92
N ARG A 266 9.72 25.14 1.00
CA ARG A 266 10.41 23.84 1.14
C ARG A 266 9.87 22.80 2.11
N PHE A 267 9.96 21.54 1.73
CA PHE A 267 9.73 20.24 2.38
C PHE A 267 10.29 20.03 3.83
N ARG A 268 10.05 20.89 4.78
CA ARG A 268 10.66 20.81 6.12
C ARG A 268 9.75 20.29 7.25
N PHE A 269 8.53 19.82 6.99
CA PHE A 269 7.54 19.63 8.08
C PHE A 269 6.91 18.23 8.21
N LEU A 270 7.23 17.27 7.35
CA LEU A 270 6.47 16.01 7.26
C LEU A 270 6.73 14.98 8.36
N ILE A 271 7.83 15.11 9.09
CA ILE A 271 8.26 14.06 10.04
C ILE A 271 7.90 14.40 11.49
N LYS A 272 7.25 15.53 11.74
CA LYS A 272 6.89 15.97 13.11
C LYS A 272 5.48 15.55 13.56
N ILE A 273 4.82 14.64 12.84
CA ILE A 273 3.51 14.14 13.24
C ILE A 273 3.60 12.62 13.30
N GLY A 274 4.05 12.12 14.44
CA GLY A 274 3.86 10.76 14.87
C GLY A 274 2.72 10.71 15.85
#